data_b0d43a82e9895ee1c4176490195eb146
#
_entry.id   b0d43a82e9895ee1c4176490195eb146
#
_cell.length_a   1.000
_cell.length_b   1.000
_cell.length_c   1.000
_cell.angle_alpha   90.00
_cell.angle_beta   90.00
_cell.angle_gamma   90.00
#
_symmetry.space_group_name_H-M   'P 1'
#
loop_
_entity.id
_entity.type
_entity.pdbx_description
1 polymer ?
#
loop_
_entity_poly.entity_id
_entity_poly.type
_entity_poly.pdbx_seq_one_letter_code
_entity_poly.pdbx_strand_id
1 'polypeptide(L)'
;MNFSARLGIPINGILGYSFFKDYPIEINYQKKVMTIHKNRDFLKKKKFKKYHKYPISIINNRPYIDVPTKIEKDTINLRLLIDIGLGDGLWLFENNDIKAGDVFFEDILGRGLNGPVIGKRSRVEAVKIADFTLNEALVSYPYQSYFPKVGVVNGRNGSLGGEILHRFNIIIDYQDQFLYLKKNSRFQKPFNYNMSGIVIQHNGIEYVKEEIKLEVKTDYGRKVDNAINVDDTRLKYQFILKPVFEVASVRKGSPADLAGILPGDKISKINKRSIHEYTIQKINDLLQSEEGKWIYIDIERKSTPIAFKFQLKKIL
;
A
#
# COMPACT_ATOMS: atom_id res chain seq x y z
N MET A 1 -11.13 -14.45 -14.24
CA MET A 1 -11.10 -14.29 -12.76
C MET A 1 -11.18 -12.81 -12.46
N ASN A 2 -12.11 -12.34 -11.62
CA ASN A 2 -12.23 -10.91 -11.26
C ASN A 2 -11.29 -10.59 -10.09
N PHE A 3 -10.07 -10.14 -10.39
CA PHE A 3 -9.08 -9.78 -9.38
C PHE A 3 -9.51 -8.56 -8.54
N SER A 4 -10.18 -7.60 -9.14
CA SER A 4 -10.63 -6.39 -8.44
C SER A 4 -11.59 -6.71 -7.29
N ALA A 5 -12.55 -7.61 -7.53
CA ALA A 5 -13.49 -8.06 -6.50
C ALA A 5 -12.78 -8.85 -5.37
N ARG A 6 -11.73 -9.62 -5.70
CA ARG A 6 -11.00 -10.42 -4.72
C ARG A 6 -10.06 -9.60 -3.86
N LEU A 7 -9.40 -8.60 -4.44
CA LEU A 7 -8.40 -7.78 -3.77
C LEU A 7 -8.97 -6.48 -3.18
N GLY A 8 -10.23 -6.16 -3.48
CA GLY A 8 -10.92 -4.97 -2.96
C GLY A 8 -10.39 -3.65 -3.51
N ILE A 9 -9.59 -3.71 -4.60
CA ILE A 9 -9.04 -2.55 -5.32
C ILE A 9 -9.15 -2.78 -6.83
N PRO A 10 -9.30 -1.73 -7.65
CA PRO A 10 -9.31 -1.89 -9.10
C PRO A 10 -7.98 -2.43 -9.62
N ILE A 11 -7.98 -3.61 -10.23
CA ILE A 11 -6.81 -4.25 -10.84
C ILE A 11 -7.14 -4.70 -12.25
N ASN A 12 -6.37 -4.21 -13.22
CA ASN A 12 -6.54 -4.52 -14.64
C ASN A 12 -5.70 -5.72 -15.10
N GLY A 13 -4.71 -6.15 -14.30
CA GLY A 13 -3.86 -7.29 -14.62
C GLY A 13 -2.68 -7.45 -13.69
N ILE A 14 -1.90 -8.51 -13.89
CA ILE A 14 -0.71 -8.85 -13.12
C ILE A 14 0.47 -8.99 -14.10
N LEU A 15 1.55 -8.25 -13.84
CA LEU A 15 2.81 -8.40 -14.56
C LEU A 15 3.63 -9.51 -13.88
N GLY A 16 3.79 -10.62 -14.55
CA GLY A 16 4.50 -11.79 -14.04
C GLY A 16 5.87 -11.99 -14.66
N TYR A 17 6.44 -13.20 -14.49
CA TYR A 17 7.75 -13.60 -14.98
C TYR A 17 8.01 -13.26 -16.45
N SER A 18 7.04 -13.50 -17.33
CA SER A 18 7.16 -13.22 -18.76
C SER A 18 7.47 -11.76 -19.10
N PHE A 19 7.09 -10.83 -18.22
CA PHE A 19 7.41 -9.41 -18.37
C PHE A 19 8.84 -9.08 -17.92
N PHE A 20 9.34 -9.75 -16.88
CA PHE A 20 10.63 -9.44 -16.26
C PHE A 20 11.81 -10.24 -16.83
N LYS A 21 11.56 -11.37 -17.50
CA LYS A 21 12.59 -12.35 -17.83
C LYS A 21 13.62 -11.89 -18.87
N ASP A 22 13.25 -11.04 -19.83
CA ASP A 22 14.07 -10.74 -20.98
C ASP A 22 14.89 -9.46 -20.88
N TYR A 23 14.45 -8.51 -20.07
CA TYR A 23 15.02 -7.17 -19.99
C TYR A 23 15.18 -6.67 -18.55
N PRO A 24 16.24 -5.88 -18.27
CA PRO A 24 16.30 -5.15 -16.99
C PRO A 24 15.17 -4.14 -16.89
N ILE A 25 14.42 -4.17 -15.77
CA ILE A 25 13.29 -3.30 -15.50
C ILE A 25 13.66 -2.31 -14.41
N GLU A 26 13.71 -1.01 -14.74
CA GLU A 26 13.88 0.07 -13.75
C GLU A 26 12.52 0.52 -13.24
N ILE A 27 12.35 0.57 -11.91
CA ILE A 27 11.15 1.08 -11.25
C ILE A 27 11.52 2.31 -10.42
N ASN A 28 10.97 3.46 -10.82
CA ASN A 28 11.09 4.70 -10.08
C ASN A 28 9.77 5.01 -9.39
N TYR A 29 9.66 4.64 -8.13
CA TYR A 29 8.44 4.82 -7.34
C TYR A 29 8.05 6.28 -7.10
N GLN A 30 9.03 7.20 -7.08
CA GLN A 30 8.75 8.63 -6.87
C GLN A 30 8.10 9.25 -8.10
N LYS A 31 8.61 8.90 -9.29
CA LYS A 31 8.07 9.37 -10.57
C LYS A 31 6.90 8.52 -11.07
N LYS A 32 6.63 7.38 -10.42
CA LYS A 32 5.65 6.37 -10.85
C LYS A 32 5.88 5.91 -12.30
N VAL A 33 7.14 5.69 -12.65
CA VAL A 33 7.57 5.30 -14.00
C VAL A 33 8.31 3.97 -13.92
N MET A 34 7.95 3.08 -14.84
CA MET A 34 8.67 1.85 -15.13
C MET A 34 9.37 2.00 -16.49
N THR A 35 10.65 1.63 -16.56
CA THR A 35 11.46 1.72 -17.77
C THR A 35 12.02 0.37 -18.12
N ILE A 36 11.80 -0.11 -19.35
CA ILE A 36 12.39 -1.32 -19.89
C ILE A 36 13.68 -0.94 -20.62
N HIS A 37 14.81 -1.53 -20.22
CA HIS A 37 16.10 -1.32 -20.85
C HIS A 37 16.39 -2.44 -21.84
N LYS A 38 16.56 -2.11 -23.14
CA LYS A 38 16.81 -3.10 -24.21
C LYS A 38 18.11 -3.90 -24.03
N ASN A 39 19.11 -3.31 -23.39
CA ASN A 39 20.40 -3.92 -23.08
C ASN A 39 20.95 -3.35 -21.77
N ARG A 40 22.15 -3.75 -21.36
CA ARG A 40 22.79 -3.31 -20.09
C ARG A 40 23.73 -2.12 -20.24
N ASP A 41 23.86 -1.52 -21.42
CA ASP A 41 24.73 -0.35 -21.64
C ASP A 41 24.32 0.87 -20.83
N PHE A 42 23.05 0.94 -20.42
CA PHE A 42 22.58 1.99 -19.52
C PHE A 42 23.34 2.02 -18.20
N LEU A 43 23.84 0.89 -17.69
CA LEU A 43 24.61 0.80 -16.45
C LEU A 43 25.94 1.58 -16.51
N LYS A 44 26.50 1.78 -17.73
CA LYS A 44 27.72 2.57 -17.96
C LYS A 44 27.49 4.08 -17.74
N LYS A 45 26.25 4.55 -17.80
CA LYS A 45 25.92 5.98 -17.65
C LYS A 45 26.10 6.44 -16.21
N LYS A 46 26.60 7.67 -16.01
CA LYS A 46 26.95 8.28 -14.70
C LYS A 46 25.80 8.18 -13.66
N LYS A 47 24.54 8.33 -14.09
CA LYS A 47 23.38 8.26 -13.17
C LYS A 47 23.21 6.90 -12.52
N PHE A 48 23.65 5.81 -13.13
CA PHE A 48 23.52 4.46 -12.62
C PHE A 48 24.69 4.01 -11.75
N LYS A 49 25.83 4.72 -11.75
CA LYS A 49 26.97 4.44 -10.85
C LYS A 49 26.63 4.56 -9.36
N LYS A 50 25.48 5.18 -9.04
CA LYS A 50 24.97 5.33 -7.65
C LYS A 50 24.07 4.18 -7.21
N TYR A 51 23.86 3.18 -8.07
CA TYR A 51 23.10 1.99 -7.71
C TYR A 51 24.04 0.95 -7.12
N HIS A 52 23.62 0.35 -6.01
CA HIS A 52 24.31 -0.76 -5.37
C HIS A 52 23.75 -2.07 -5.92
N LYS A 53 24.62 -2.91 -6.40
CA LYS A 53 24.32 -4.21 -7.01
C LYS A 53 24.19 -5.26 -5.91
N TYR A 54 23.13 -6.06 -5.94
CA TYR A 54 22.90 -7.14 -4.99
C TYR A 54 22.46 -8.42 -5.73
N PRO A 55 23.01 -9.59 -5.40
CA PRO A 55 22.65 -10.83 -6.07
C PRO A 55 21.24 -11.28 -5.69
N ILE A 56 20.53 -11.84 -6.67
CA ILE A 56 19.24 -12.50 -6.48
C ILE A 56 19.28 -13.86 -7.16
N SER A 57 18.37 -14.75 -6.79
CA SER A 57 18.22 -16.06 -7.41
C SER A 57 16.87 -16.17 -8.10
N ILE A 58 16.85 -16.69 -9.33
CA ILE A 58 15.57 -16.97 -10.02
C ILE A 58 15.29 -18.47 -9.89
N ILE A 59 14.29 -18.80 -9.06
CA ILE A 59 13.90 -20.18 -8.78
C ILE A 59 12.42 -20.34 -9.12
N ASN A 60 12.09 -21.32 -9.98
CA ASN A 60 10.72 -21.54 -10.45
C ASN A 60 10.05 -20.26 -10.97
N ASN A 61 10.78 -19.48 -11.80
CA ASN A 61 10.35 -18.22 -12.39
C ASN A 61 10.05 -17.10 -11.37
N ARG A 62 10.59 -17.17 -10.15
CA ARG A 62 10.39 -16.19 -9.08
C ARG A 62 11.73 -15.68 -8.55
N PRO A 63 11.85 -14.37 -8.26
CA PRO A 63 13.08 -13.77 -7.75
C PRO A 63 13.17 -13.94 -6.23
N TYR A 64 14.30 -14.43 -5.76
CA TYR A 64 14.61 -14.55 -4.33
C TYR A 64 15.87 -13.76 -4.00
N ILE A 65 15.90 -13.26 -2.78
CA ILE A 65 17.01 -12.48 -2.22
C ILE A 65 17.32 -13.02 -0.82
N ASP A 66 18.60 -13.17 -0.50
CA ASP A 66 19.04 -13.55 0.83
C ASP A 66 19.41 -12.28 1.61
N VAL A 67 18.74 -12.01 2.74
CA VAL A 67 18.79 -10.74 3.46
C VAL A 67 19.10 -10.96 4.93
N PRO A 68 20.28 -10.52 5.43
CA PRO A 68 20.56 -10.50 6.85
C PRO A 68 19.56 -9.61 7.58
N THR A 69 18.82 -10.19 8.51
CA THR A 69 17.78 -9.52 9.28
C THR A 69 18.01 -9.74 10.76
N LYS A 70 18.07 -8.66 11.53
CA LYS A 70 18.19 -8.71 12.98
C LYS A 70 16.81 -8.79 13.60
N ILE A 71 16.52 -9.94 14.19
CA ILE A 71 15.27 -10.23 14.90
C ILE A 71 15.66 -10.43 16.36
N GLU A 72 15.22 -9.55 17.25
CA GLU A 72 15.66 -9.51 18.65
C GLU A 72 17.19 -9.49 18.77
N LYS A 73 17.80 -10.52 19.35
CA LYS A 73 19.25 -10.58 19.56
C LYS A 73 20.03 -11.20 18.41
N ASP A 74 19.34 -11.92 17.51
CA ASP A 74 19.96 -12.76 16.50
C ASP A 74 19.88 -12.13 15.11
N THR A 75 20.94 -12.34 14.32
CA THR A 75 20.95 -11.99 12.91
C THR A 75 20.78 -13.26 12.08
N ILE A 76 19.66 -13.35 11.40
CA ILE A 76 19.28 -14.50 10.56
C ILE A 76 19.36 -14.08 9.10
N ASN A 77 19.99 -14.92 8.26
CA ASN A 77 20.00 -14.70 6.82
C ASN A 77 18.72 -15.28 6.21
N LEU A 78 17.78 -14.40 5.87
CA LEU A 78 16.44 -14.78 5.41
C LEU A 78 16.39 -14.88 3.90
N ARG A 79 15.94 -16.01 3.36
CA ARG A 79 15.60 -16.16 1.93
C ARG A 79 14.18 -15.68 1.69
N LEU A 80 14.05 -14.55 1.00
CA LEU A 80 12.80 -13.85 0.77
C LEU A 80 12.43 -13.82 -0.71
N LEU A 81 11.18 -14.07 -1.04
CA LEU A 81 10.63 -13.78 -2.36
C LEU A 81 10.55 -12.26 -2.54
N ILE A 82 11.11 -11.72 -3.59
CA ILE A 82 10.89 -10.32 -3.97
C ILE A 82 9.48 -10.20 -4.54
N ASP A 83 8.58 -9.56 -3.81
CA ASP A 83 7.16 -9.41 -4.17
C ASP A 83 6.76 -7.93 -4.23
N ILE A 84 6.81 -7.35 -5.42
CA ILE A 84 6.45 -5.95 -5.65
C ILE A 84 4.94 -5.71 -5.41
N GLY A 85 4.12 -6.75 -5.53
CA GLY A 85 2.68 -6.70 -5.29
C GLY A 85 2.29 -6.73 -3.81
N LEU A 86 3.20 -7.12 -2.93
CA LEU A 86 2.99 -7.11 -1.49
C LEU A 86 3.11 -5.68 -0.95
N GLY A 87 2.06 -5.16 -0.32
CA GLY A 87 2.05 -3.80 0.24
C GLY A 87 2.93 -3.64 1.48
N ASP A 88 3.06 -4.67 2.31
CA ASP A 88 3.89 -4.66 3.52
C ASP A 88 5.40 -4.63 3.21
N GLY A 89 6.22 -4.42 4.24
CA GLY A 89 7.68 -4.45 4.12
C GLY A 89 8.22 -5.87 4.10
N LEU A 90 7.87 -6.64 5.10
CA LEU A 90 8.28 -8.04 5.27
C LEU A 90 7.08 -8.90 5.64
N TRP A 91 6.98 -10.07 5.02
CA TRP A 91 6.20 -11.18 5.52
C TRP A 91 7.16 -12.31 5.88
N LEU A 92 7.11 -12.80 7.12
CA LEU A 92 7.95 -13.91 7.60
C LEU A 92 7.08 -15.06 8.05
N PHE A 93 7.51 -16.26 7.74
CA PHE A 93 6.85 -17.48 8.20
C PHE A 93 7.45 -17.90 9.55
N GLU A 94 6.59 -17.93 10.58
CA GLU A 94 7.03 -18.36 11.91
C GLU A 94 7.52 -19.83 11.89
N ASN A 95 8.64 -20.05 12.56
CA ASN A 95 9.22 -21.36 12.82
C ASN A 95 10.00 -21.33 14.16
N ASN A 96 10.90 -22.27 14.40
CA ASN A 96 11.65 -22.32 15.65
C ASN A 96 12.56 -21.10 15.86
N ASP A 97 13.13 -20.57 14.76
CA ASP A 97 14.14 -19.49 14.79
C ASP A 97 13.53 -18.13 14.44
N ILE A 98 12.38 -18.10 13.77
CA ILE A 98 11.70 -16.89 13.31
C ILE A 98 10.37 -16.79 14.03
N LYS A 99 10.24 -15.84 14.96
CA LYS A 99 9.01 -15.59 15.72
C LYS A 99 8.70 -14.11 15.80
N ALA A 100 7.42 -13.79 15.92
CA ALA A 100 7.05 -12.46 16.40
C ALA A 100 7.54 -12.33 17.84
N GLY A 101 8.27 -11.27 18.15
CA GLY A 101 8.71 -10.99 19.52
C GLY A 101 7.53 -10.77 20.49
N ASP A 102 7.82 -10.36 21.71
CA ASP A 102 6.80 -10.15 22.74
C ASP A 102 5.83 -9.01 22.41
N VAL A 103 6.27 -8.04 21.59
CA VAL A 103 5.46 -6.89 21.19
C VAL A 103 4.90 -7.11 19.79
N PHE A 104 3.63 -7.47 19.72
CA PHE A 104 2.89 -7.62 18.46
C PHE A 104 1.40 -7.34 18.67
N PHE A 105 0.68 -7.20 17.57
CA PHE A 105 -0.80 -7.24 17.57
C PHE A 105 -1.30 -8.06 16.39
N GLU A 106 -2.50 -8.63 16.54
CA GLU A 106 -3.18 -9.32 15.45
C GLU A 106 -3.84 -8.32 14.51
N ASP A 107 -3.70 -8.58 13.21
CA ASP A 107 -4.26 -7.70 12.17
C ASP A 107 -4.65 -8.51 10.92
N ILE A 108 -5.49 -7.90 10.08
CA ILE A 108 -5.62 -8.33 8.70
C ILE A 108 -4.43 -7.74 7.94
N LEU A 109 -3.48 -8.60 7.59
CA LEU A 109 -2.23 -8.22 6.95
C LEU A 109 -2.41 -7.79 5.48
N GLY A 110 -3.49 -8.23 4.86
CA GLY A 110 -3.82 -7.93 3.49
C GLY A 110 -4.89 -8.85 2.94
N ARG A 111 -5.15 -8.74 1.65
CA ARG A 111 -6.10 -9.58 0.93
C ARG A 111 -5.38 -10.29 -0.20
N GLY A 112 -5.30 -11.60 -0.12
CA GLY A 112 -4.77 -12.46 -1.18
C GLY A 112 -5.87 -12.91 -2.15
N LEU A 113 -5.49 -13.70 -3.14
CA LEU A 113 -6.43 -14.28 -4.10
C LEU A 113 -7.48 -15.19 -3.46
N ASN A 114 -7.18 -15.74 -2.28
CA ASN A 114 -8.07 -16.64 -1.52
C ASN A 114 -8.82 -15.94 -0.38
N GLY A 115 -8.73 -14.63 -0.28
CA GLY A 115 -9.41 -13.83 0.74
C GLY A 115 -8.45 -13.09 1.70
N PRO A 116 -8.96 -12.61 2.84
CA PRO A 116 -8.15 -11.90 3.82
C PRO A 116 -7.10 -12.85 4.45
N VAL A 117 -5.91 -12.32 4.67
CA VAL A 117 -4.82 -13.00 5.35
C VAL A 117 -4.68 -12.40 6.74
N ILE A 118 -4.80 -13.21 7.77
CA ILE A 118 -4.69 -12.79 9.18
C ILE A 118 -3.35 -13.27 9.74
N GLY A 119 -2.79 -12.50 10.67
CA GLY A 119 -1.57 -12.83 11.36
C GLY A 119 -1.14 -11.74 12.32
N LYS A 120 0.08 -11.87 12.83
CA LYS A 120 0.67 -10.92 13.76
C LYS A 120 1.42 -9.83 13.01
N ARG A 121 1.43 -8.63 13.53
CA ARG A 121 2.24 -7.51 13.07
C ARG A 121 3.19 -7.07 14.18
N SER A 122 4.47 -6.93 13.86
CA SER A 122 5.54 -6.58 14.80
C SER A 122 6.62 -5.76 14.09
N ARG A 123 7.77 -5.57 14.72
CA ARG A 123 8.97 -4.95 14.13
C ARG A 123 10.15 -5.90 14.21
N VAL A 124 11.06 -5.77 13.26
CA VAL A 124 12.43 -6.30 13.33
C VAL A 124 13.39 -5.15 13.54
N GLU A 125 14.46 -5.36 14.31
CA GLU A 125 15.41 -4.30 14.63
C GLU A 125 16.07 -3.72 13.38
N ALA A 126 16.54 -4.59 12.48
CA ALA A 126 17.23 -4.14 11.28
C ALA A 126 17.11 -5.15 10.12
N VAL A 127 17.00 -4.62 8.92
CA VAL A 127 17.07 -5.37 7.66
C VAL A 127 18.24 -4.81 6.85
N LYS A 128 19.20 -5.65 6.46
CA LYS A 128 20.37 -5.22 5.71
C LYS A 128 20.29 -5.72 4.25
N ILE A 129 20.15 -4.78 3.31
CA ILE A 129 20.12 -5.08 1.87
C ILE A 129 21.25 -4.32 1.21
N ALA A 130 22.20 -5.01 0.58
CA ALA A 130 23.46 -4.43 0.13
C ALA A 130 24.15 -3.66 1.28
N ASP A 131 24.54 -2.40 1.04
CA ASP A 131 25.16 -1.54 2.04
C ASP A 131 24.14 -0.70 2.83
N PHE A 132 22.86 -1.05 2.72
CA PHE A 132 21.79 -0.29 3.34
C PHE A 132 21.20 -1.04 4.53
N THR A 133 21.08 -0.34 5.65
CA THR A 133 20.37 -0.84 6.84
C THR A 133 19.07 -0.06 7.00
N LEU A 134 17.99 -0.77 7.16
CA LEU A 134 16.66 -0.26 7.46
C LEU A 134 16.32 -0.71 8.89
N ASN A 135 16.22 0.24 9.81
CA ASN A 135 15.91 -0.04 11.21
C ASN A 135 14.41 -0.02 11.45
N GLU A 136 13.96 -0.75 12.47
CA GLU A 136 12.58 -0.78 12.93
C GLU A 136 11.57 -1.12 11.81
N ALA A 137 11.99 -1.99 10.88
CA ALA A 137 11.13 -2.35 9.76
C ALA A 137 9.91 -3.13 10.24
N LEU A 138 8.73 -2.76 9.72
CA LEU A 138 7.50 -3.51 9.97
C LEU A 138 7.58 -4.88 9.34
N VAL A 139 7.17 -5.87 10.12
CA VAL A 139 7.07 -7.27 9.73
C VAL A 139 5.69 -7.81 10.05
N SER A 140 5.19 -8.63 9.17
CA SER A 140 3.94 -9.38 9.35
C SER A 140 4.25 -10.86 9.37
N TYR A 141 3.64 -11.57 10.30
CA TYR A 141 3.73 -13.01 10.46
C TYR A 141 2.36 -13.63 10.17
N PRO A 142 2.07 -13.95 8.90
CA PRO A 142 0.80 -14.54 8.54
C PRO A 142 0.67 -15.94 9.15
N TYR A 143 -0.54 -16.29 9.62
CA TYR A 143 -0.78 -17.61 10.16
C TYR A 143 -0.63 -18.69 9.07
N GLN A 144 -0.03 -19.79 9.44
CA GLN A 144 0.33 -20.89 8.53
C GLN A 144 -0.87 -21.47 7.76
N SER A 145 -2.09 -21.35 8.32
CA SER A 145 -3.34 -21.80 7.68
C SER A 145 -3.66 -21.08 6.36
N TYR A 146 -3.09 -19.88 6.14
CA TYR A 146 -3.30 -19.11 4.91
C TYR A 146 -2.33 -19.47 3.79
N PHE A 147 -1.31 -20.27 4.06
CA PHE A 147 -0.32 -20.70 3.06
C PHE A 147 -0.41 -22.19 2.82
N PRO A 148 -0.71 -22.63 1.61
CA PRO A 148 -0.61 -24.04 1.29
C PRO A 148 0.85 -24.48 1.43
N LYS A 149 1.07 -25.63 2.08
CA LYS A 149 2.40 -26.24 2.21
C LYS A 149 3.02 -26.66 0.86
N VAL A 150 2.19 -26.70 -0.20
CA VAL A 150 2.59 -27.15 -1.53
C VAL A 150 3.10 -25.97 -2.36
N GLY A 151 4.30 -26.10 -2.93
CA GLY A 151 4.88 -25.12 -3.85
C GLY A 151 5.72 -24.00 -3.21
N VAL A 152 5.98 -24.06 -1.91
CA VAL A 152 6.97 -23.19 -1.27
C VAL A 152 8.36 -23.70 -1.59
N VAL A 153 9.22 -22.84 -2.16
CA VAL A 153 10.64 -23.19 -2.40
C VAL A 153 11.30 -23.52 -1.08
N ASN A 154 12.06 -24.62 -1.06
CA ASN A 154 12.78 -25.06 0.14
C ASN A 154 13.71 -23.93 0.65
N GLY A 155 13.69 -23.68 1.95
CA GLY A 155 14.45 -22.61 2.59
C GLY A 155 13.86 -21.20 2.46
N ARG A 156 12.69 -21.01 1.85
CA ARG A 156 12.02 -19.72 1.83
C ARG A 156 11.48 -19.38 3.22
N ASN A 157 11.93 -18.23 3.75
CA ASN A 157 11.49 -17.71 5.05
C ASN A 157 10.33 -16.72 4.96
N GLY A 158 10.08 -16.16 3.75
CA GLY A 158 9.03 -15.15 3.61
C GLY A 158 9.05 -14.38 2.29
N SER A 159 8.64 -13.12 2.35
CA SER A 159 8.63 -12.18 1.21
C SER A 159 9.15 -10.81 1.60
N LEU A 160 9.89 -10.17 0.68
CA LEU A 160 10.30 -8.77 0.71
C LEU A 160 9.35 -7.96 -0.14
N GLY A 161 8.61 -7.04 0.47
CA GLY A 161 7.52 -6.34 -0.18
C GLY A 161 7.75 -4.87 -0.49
N GLY A 162 6.69 -4.24 -0.96
CA GLY A 162 6.69 -2.88 -1.50
C GLY A 162 7.10 -1.80 -0.51
N GLU A 163 6.75 -1.91 0.78
CA GLU A 163 7.09 -0.89 1.78
C GLU A 163 8.62 -0.76 1.99
N ILE A 164 9.38 -1.83 1.76
CA ILE A 164 10.85 -1.75 1.73
C ILE A 164 11.33 -1.34 0.34
N LEU A 165 10.83 -1.98 -0.73
CA LEU A 165 11.32 -1.75 -2.08
C LEU A 165 11.08 -0.31 -2.55
N HIS A 166 9.98 0.33 -2.18
CA HIS A 166 9.67 1.71 -2.60
C HIS A 166 10.58 2.78 -1.96
N ARG A 167 11.40 2.40 -0.96
CA ARG A 167 12.42 3.28 -0.37
C ARG A 167 13.65 3.46 -1.26
N PHE A 168 13.67 2.71 -2.35
CA PHE A 168 14.70 2.74 -3.37
C PHE A 168 14.09 3.03 -4.75
N ASN A 169 14.90 3.53 -5.66
CA ASN A 169 14.72 3.29 -7.07
C ASN A 169 15.43 1.97 -7.36
N ILE A 170 14.74 1.04 -7.98
CA ILE A 170 15.25 -0.32 -8.19
C ILE A 170 15.39 -0.64 -9.68
N ILE A 171 16.35 -1.54 -10.00
CA ILE A 171 16.40 -2.20 -11.30
C ILE A 171 16.49 -3.69 -11.03
N ILE A 172 15.59 -4.45 -11.62
CA ILE A 172 15.57 -5.90 -11.52
C ILE A 172 16.03 -6.47 -12.86
N ASP A 173 17.07 -7.28 -12.82
CA ASP A 173 17.62 -8.00 -13.97
C ASP A 173 17.57 -9.50 -13.70
N TYR A 174 16.60 -10.19 -14.30
CA TYR A 174 16.43 -11.62 -14.12
C TYR A 174 17.49 -12.46 -14.83
N GLN A 175 17.98 -11.99 -15.99
CA GLN A 175 18.99 -12.74 -16.74
C GLN A 175 20.34 -12.76 -16.02
N ASP A 176 20.79 -11.59 -15.57
CA ASP A 176 22.06 -11.49 -14.84
C ASP A 176 21.90 -11.76 -13.34
N GLN A 177 20.65 -11.97 -12.88
CA GLN A 177 20.29 -12.26 -11.48
C GLN A 177 20.80 -11.20 -10.50
N PHE A 178 20.48 -9.94 -10.77
CA PHE A 178 20.81 -8.82 -9.89
C PHE A 178 19.63 -7.91 -9.64
N LEU A 179 19.57 -7.44 -8.40
CA LEU A 179 18.79 -6.29 -7.97
C LEU A 179 19.75 -5.11 -7.78
N TYR A 180 19.47 -3.99 -8.41
CA TYR A 180 20.21 -2.76 -8.22
C TYR A 180 19.34 -1.79 -7.42
N LEU A 181 19.91 -1.19 -6.37
CA LEU A 181 19.21 -0.37 -5.40
C LEU A 181 19.88 0.99 -5.29
N LYS A 182 19.08 2.05 -5.32
CA LYS A 182 19.53 3.41 -5.05
C LYS A 182 18.54 4.08 -4.12
N LYS A 183 19.01 4.55 -2.95
CA LYS A 183 18.16 5.32 -2.00
C LYS A 183 17.41 6.44 -2.70
N ASN A 184 16.15 6.61 -2.32
CA ASN A 184 15.35 7.75 -2.71
C ASN A 184 14.90 8.55 -1.47
N SER A 185 14.07 9.59 -1.62
CA SER A 185 13.64 10.46 -0.52
C SER A 185 12.81 9.76 0.56
N ARG A 186 12.33 8.52 0.29
CA ARG A 186 11.58 7.73 1.27
C ARG A 186 12.46 6.87 2.16
N PHE A 187 13.77 6.76 1.87
CA PHE A 187 14.65 5.84 2.58
C PHE A 187 14.66 6.07 4.09
N GLN A 188 14.68 7.32 4.53
CA GLN A 188 14.71 7.70 5.95
C GLN A 188 13.30 7.81 6.59
N LYS A 189 12.23 7.59 5.84
CA LYS A 189 10.89 7.66 6.44
C LYS A 189 10.68 6.53 7.44
N PRO A 190 10.01 6.78 8.57
CA PRO A 190 9.66 5.72 9.51
C PRO A 190 8.77 4.67 8.85
N PHE A 191 8.76 3.48 9.40
CA PHE A 191 7.80 2.45 9.04
C PHE A 191 6.52 2.66 9.83
N ASN A 192 5.54 3.26 9.19
CA ASN A 192 4.23 3.50 9.77
C ASN A 192 3.26 2.38 9.40
N TYR A 193 2.27 2.16 10.25
CA TYR A 193 1.18 1.22 10.02
C TYR A 193 -0.17 1.89 10.34
N ASN A 194 -1.25 1.24 10.00
CA ASN A 194 -2.60 1.73 10.28
C ASN A 194 -2.88 1.71 11.78
N MET A 195 -2.89 2.90 12.38
CA MET A 195 -3.10 3.12 13.81
C MET A 195 -4.57 3.24 14.19
N SER A 196 -5.47 3.33 13.21
CA SER A 196 -6.93 3.38 13.45
C SER A 196 -7.54 2.01 13.70
N GLY A 197 -7.01 0.97 13.05
CA GLY A 197 -7.56 -0.38 13.02
C GLY A 197 -8.64 -0.60 11.95
N ILE A 198 -8.94 0.38 11.10
CA ILE A 198 -9.94 0.24 10.03
C ILE A 198 -9.26 -0.25 8.75
N VAL A 199 -9.77 -1.33 8.18
CA VAL A 199 -9.44 -1.72 6.79
C VAL A 199 -10.57 -1.24 5.89
N ILE A 200 -10.22 -0.47 4.86
CA ILE A 200 -11.17 0.09 3.90
C ILE A 200 -11.08 -0.65 2.58
N GLN A 201 -12.23 -0.92 1.98
CA GLN A 201 -12.34 -1.52 0.65
C GLN A 201 -13.19 -0.67 -0.27
N HIS A 202 -12.97 -0.86 -1.56
CA HIS A 202 -13.84 -0.33 -2.60
C HIS A 202 -15.06 -1.24 -2.75
N ASN A 203 -16.26 -0.69 -2.62
CA ASN A 203 -17.52 -1.43 -2.74
C ASN A 203 -18.41 -0.85 -3.85
N GLY A 204 -17.94 -0.96 -5.10
CA GLY A 204 -18.69 -0.51 -6.27
C GLY A 204 -18.60 1.00 -6.54
N ILE A 205 -19.54 1.49 -7.33
CA ILE A 205 -19.65 2.89 -7.76
C ILE A 205 -21.09 3.35 -7.56
N GLU A 206 -21.26 4.65 -7.28
CA GLU A 206 -22.58 5.27 -7.16
C GLU A 206 -22.67 6.55 -7.99
N TYR A 207 -23.90 6.94 -8.37
CA TYR A 207 -24.16 8.22 -8.99
C TYR A 207 -24.19 9.32 -7.93
N VAL A 208 -23.29 10.30 -8.06
CA VAL A 208 -23.28 11.50 -7.21
C VAL A 208 -23.72 12.68 -8.04
N LYS A 209 -24.69 13.43 -7.51
CA LYS A 209 -25.16 14.68 -8.09
C LYS A 209 -24.19 15.80 -7.76
N GLU A 210 -23.56 16.39 -8.76
CA GLU A 210 -22.69 17.56 -8.62
C GLU A 210 -23.27 18.78 -9.31
N GLU A 211 -23.16 19.95 -8.66
CA GLU A 211 -23.54 21.23 -9.26
C GLU A 211 -22.53 21.63 -10.33
N ILE A 212 -23.01 22.00 -11.52
CA ILE A 212 -22.16 22.54 -12.58
C ILE A 212 -22.00 24.03 -12.33
N LYS A 213 -20.78 24.45 -11.96
CA LYS A 213 -20.41 25.87 -11.98
C LYS A 213 -20.18 26.28 -13.43
N LEU A 214 -21.12 27.04 -14.00
CA LEU A 214 -20.93 27.62 -15.31
C LEU A 214 -19.90 28.77 -15.20
N GLU A 215 -18.66 28.56 -15.66
CA GLU A 215 -17.76 29.65 -15.96
C GLU A 215 -18.21 30.30 -17.28
N VAL A 216 -18.88 31.43 -17.21
CA VAL A 216 -19.18 32.23 -18.39
C VAL A 216 -17.87 32.88 -18.82
N LYS A 217 -17.18 32.31 -19.81
CA LYS A 217 -16.09 32.97 -20.52
C LYS A 217 -16.71 33.96 -21.49
N THR A 218 -16.66 35.22 -21.14
CA THR A 218 -16.94 36.28 -22.13
C THR A 218 -15.73 36.42 -23.07
N ASP A 219 -15.98 36.43 -24.36
CA ASP A 219 -14.97 36.49 -25.47
C ASP A 219 -14.09 37.74 -25.46
N TYR A 220 -14.27 38.66 -24.53
CA TYR A 220 -13.59 39.96 -24.48
C TYR A 220 -12.98 40.29 -23.12
N GLY A 221 -12.35 39.40 -22.44
CA GLY A 221 -11.39 39.69 -21.34
C GLY A 221 -11.76 40.78 -20.31
N ARG A 222 -13.00 41.27 -20.26
CA ARG A 222 -13.51 42.24 -19.29
C ARG A 222 -14.46 41.52 -18.32
N LYS A 223 -14.12 41.55 -17.04
CA LYS A 223 -15.09 41.27 -15.98
C LYS A 223 -16.18 42.34 -16.06
N VAL A 224 -17.38 41.96 -16.42
CA VAL A 224 -18.55 42.81 -16.31
C VAL A 224 -19.15 42.53 -14.92
N ASP A 225 -18.96 43.49 -14.01
CA ASP A 225 -19.52 43.50 -12.66
C ASP A 225 -21.03 43.84 -12.63
N ASN A 226 -21.73 43.71 -13.74
CA ASN A 226 -23.17 43.90 -13.79
C ASN A 226 -23.84 42.57 -14.00
N ALA A 227 -24.47 42.10 -12.94
CA ALA A 227 -25.38 40.99 -12.95
C ALA A 227 -26.40 41.17 -14.08
N ILE A 228 -26.22 40.46 -15.19
CA ILE A 228 -27.32 40.10 -16.04
C ILE A 228 -28.16 39.16 -15.20
N ASN A 229 -29.32 39.60 -14.74
CA ASN A 229 -30.35 38.76 -14.18
C ASN A 229 -30.83 37.82 -15.30
N VAL A 230 -30.07 36.77 -15.54
CA VAL A 230 -30.61 35.57 -16.18
C VAL A 230 -31.34 34.86 -15.08
N ASP A 231 -32.65 35.06 -15.06
CA ASP A 231 -33.59 34.30 -14.23
C ASP A 231 -33.65 32.85 -14.74
N ASP A 232 -32.51 32.19 -14.79
CA ASP A 232 -32.35 30.76 -15.06
C ASP A 232 -31.82 30.07 -13.81
N THR A 233 -32.70 30.01 -12.80
CA THR A 233 -32.53 29.22 -11.57
C THR A 233 -32.51 27.73 -11.85
N ARG A 234 -32.25 27.30 -13.08
CA ARG A 234 -31.99 25.89 -13.40
C ARG A 234 -30.56 25.59 -12.99
N LEU A 235 -30.40 25.25 -11.70
CA LEU A 235 -29.20 24.58 -11.22
C LEU A 235 -28.93 23.38 -12.16
N LYS A 236 -27.90 23.51 -12.99
CA LYS A 236 -27.49 22.40 -13.84
C LYS A 236 -26.71 21.41 -12.98
N TYR A 237 -27.26 20.25 -12.83
CA TYR A 237 -26.60 19.14 -12.13
C TYR A 237 -26.07 18.17 -13.17
N GLN A 238 -24.92 17.58 -12.88
CA GLN A 238 -24.42 16.39 -13.56
C GLN A 238 -24.39 15.23 -12.60
N PHE A 239 -24.64 14.03 -13.11
CA PHE A 239 -24.46 12.80 -12.35
C PHE A 239 -23.11 12.18 -12.75
N ILE A 240 -22.22 12.06 -11.79
CA ILE A 240 -20.89 11.49 -12.00
C ILE A 240 -20.80 10.18 -11.20
N LEU A 241 -20.22 9.15 -11.83
CA LEU A 241 -19.92 7.90 -11.14
C LEU A 241 -18.74 8.09 -10.20
N LYS A 242 -18.93 7.84 -8.92
CA LYS A 242 -17.90 7.93 -7.87
C LYS A 242 -17.73 6.60 -7.16
N PRO A 243 -16.50 6.28 -6.70
CA PRO A 243 -16.25 5.08 -5.93
C PRO A 243 -16.95 5.13 -4.57
N VAL A 244 -17.50 4.00 -4.15
CA VAL A 244 -18.01 3.76 -2.79
C VAL A 244 -16.91 3.13 -1.96
N PHE A 245 -16.65 3.67 -0.76
CA PHE A 245 -15.72 3.12 0.20
C PHE A 245 -16.48 2.62 1.43
N GLU A 246 -16.11 1.44 1.86
CA GLU A 246 -16.75 0.73 2.95
C GLU A 246 -15.70 0.18 3.92
N VAL A 247 -16.05 0.09 5.20
CA VAL A 247 -15.23 -0.58 6.21
C VAL A 247 -15.29 -2.09 5.98
N ALA A 248 -14.18 -2.66 5.54
CA ALA A 248 -14.06 -4.10 5.30
C ALA A 248 -13.90 -4.88 6.61
N SER A 249 -13.16 -4.30 7.57
CA SER A 249 -12.95 -4.87 8.90
C SER A 249 -12.46 -3.81 9.88
N VAL A 250 -12.62 -4.12 11.16
CA VAL A 250 -12.12 -3.29 12.27
C VAL A 250 -11.34 -4.20 13.23
N ARG A 251 -10.10 -3.81 13.56
CA ARG A 251 -9.27 -4.55 14.52
C ARG A 251 -9.83 -4.38 15.92
N LYS A 252 -10.08 -5.49 16.63
CA LYS A 252 -10.58 -5.51 17.99
C LYS A 252 -9.67 -4.73 18.95
N GLY A 253 -10.25 -3.90 19.81
CA GLY A 253 -9.55 -3.04 20.76
C GLY A 253 -8.83 -1.84 20.13
N SER A 254 -8.97 -1.61 18.83
CA SER A 254 -8.41 -0.44 18.14
C SER A 254 -9.20 0.84 18.43
N PRO A 255 -8.61 2.03 18.16
CA PRO A 255 -9.33 3.28 18.32
C PRO A 255 -10.70 3.34 17.61
N ALA A 256 -10.79 2.76 16.42
CA ALA A 256 -12.04 2.72 15.66
C ALA A 256 -13.07 1.74 16.25
N ASP A 257 -12.61 0.59 16.74
CA ASP A 257 -13.47 -0.39 17.43
C ASP A 257 -14.07 0.21 18.70
N LEU A 258 -13.22 0.84 19.52
CA LEU A 258 -13.65 1.53 20.73
C LEU A 258 -14.59 2.71 20.46
N ALA A 259 -14.50 3.32 19.29
CA ALA A 259 -15.43 4.35 18.84
C ALA A 259 -16.77 3.78 18.34
N GLY A 260 -16.87 2.48 18.06
CA GLY A 260 -18.08 1.80 17.61
C GLY A 260 -18.26 1.71 16.10
N ILE A 261 -17.18 1.87 15.33
CA ILE A 261 -17.18 1.61 13.88
C ILE A 261 -17.26 0.09 13.63
N LEU A 262 -18.05 -0.31 12.66
CA LEU A 262 -18.31 -1.71 12.35
C LEU A 262 -17.99 -2.04 10.88
N PRO A 263 -17.63 -3.30 10.56
CA PRO A 263 -17.61 -3.77 9.19
C PRO A 263 -18.95 -3.55 8.47
N GLY A 264 -18.91 -3.12 7.22
CA GLY A 264 -20.08 -2.78 6.42
C GLY A 264 -20.52 -1.31 6.52
N ASP A 265 -19.90 -0.49 7.39
CA ASP A 265 -20.17 0.95 7.43
C ASP A 265 -19.70 1.61 6.12
N LYS A 266 -20.61 2.25 5.40
CA LYS A 266 -20.30 3.04 4.20
C LYS A 266 -19.77 4.40 4.63
N ILE A 267 -18.55 4.74 4.18
CA ILE A 267 -17.93 6.02 4.56
C ILE A 267 -18.46 7.13 3.67
N SER A 268 -18.96 8.21 4.25
CA SER A 268 -19.45 9.40 3.54
C SER A 268 -18.50 10.58 3.62
N LYS A 269 -17.82 10.80 4.76
CA LYS A 269 -16.83 11.86 4.95
C LYS A 269 -15.69 11.42 5.83
N ILE A 270 -14.52 12.03 5.61
CA ILE A 270 -13.37 11.95 6.51
C ILE A 270 -12.86 13.38 6.75
N ASN A 271 -12.69 13.76 8.04
CA ASN A 271 -12.23 15.08 8.44
C ASN A 271 -13.04 16.21 7.77
N LYS A 272 -14.37 16.08 7.75
CA LYS A 272 -15.35 17.01 7.16
C LYS A 272 -15.34 17.12 5.64
N ARG A 273 -14.45 16.39 4.94
CA ARG A 273 -14.38 16.35 3.47
C ARG A 273 -15.13 15.12 2.94
N SER A 274 -15.80 15.29 1.81
CA SER A 274 -16.47 14.19 1.12
C SER A 274 -15.50 13.06 0.83
N ILE A 275 -15.93 11.81 0.99
CA ILE A 275 -15.14 10.63 0.68
C ILE A 275 -14.70 10.60 -0.79
N HIS A 276 -15.48 11.22 -1.67
CA HIS A 276 -15.20 11.28 -3.12
C HIS A 276 -13.97 12.16 -3.48
N GLU A 277 -13.46 12.95 -2.53
CA GLU A 277 -12.21 13.71 -2.68
C GLU A 277 -10.96 12.88 -2.35
N TYR A 278 -11.17 11.67 -1.82
CA TYR A 278 -10.11 10.78 -1.41
C TYR A 278 -9.89 9.65 -2.43
N THR A 279 -8.66 9.21 -2.51
CA THR A 279 -8.31 7.89 -3.03
C THR A 279 -8.06 6.97 -1.83
N ILE A 280 -8.18 5.66 -2.01
CA ILE A 280 -7.88 4.68 -0.95
C ILE A 280 -6.46 4.87 -0.38
N GLN A 281 -5.50 5.26 -1.23
CA GLN A 281 -4.14 5.57 -0.80
C GLN A 281 -4.09 6.78 0.14
N LYS A 282 -4.79 7.87 -0.18
CA LYS A 282 -4.85 9.06 0.69
C LYS A 282 -5.48 8.75 2.04
N ILE A 283 -6.49 7.86 2.05
CA ILE A 283 -7.12 7.42 3.31
C ILE A 283 -6.12 6.61 4.12
N ASN A 284 -5.44 5.64 3.50
CA ASN A 284 -4.42 4.84 4.18
C ASN A 284 -3.27 5.71 4.71
N ASP A 285 -2.77 6.67 3.93
CA ASP A 285 -1.73 7.62 4.35
C ASP A 285 -2.19 8.43 5.58
N LEU A 286 -3.46 8.84 5.62
CA LEU A 286 -4.05 9.55 6.76
C LEU A 286 -4.10 8.67 8.01
N LEU A 287 -4.56 7.41 7.90
CA LEU A 287 -4.69 6.47 9.01
C LEU A 287 -3.34 5.94 9.53
N GLN A 288 -2.26 6.15 8.76
CA GLN A 288 -0.88 5.83 9.11
C GLN A 288 -0.04 7.06 9.47
N SER A 289 -0.63 8.26 9.56
CA SER A 289 0.13 9.52 9.59
C SER A 289 0.93 9.70 10.89
N GLU A 290 0.31 10.07 11.97
CA GLU A 290 0.98 10.37 13.24
C GLU A 290 0.12 9.99 14.44
N GLU A 291 0.76 9.56 15.51
CA GLU A 291 0.09 9.24 16.76
C GLU A 291 -0.58 10.50 17.36
N GLY A 292 -1.72 10.29 18.02
CA GLY A 292 -2.49 11.38 18.66
C GLY A 292 -3.36 12.19 17.71
N LYS A 293 -3.24 11.99 16.39
CA LYS A 293 -4.06 12.72 15.42
C LYS A 293 -5.52 12.33 15.53
N TRP A 294 -6.40 13.32 15.60
CA TRP A 294 -7.83 13.12 15.57
C TRP A 294 -8.33 12.80 14.16
N ILE A 295 -9.14 11.78 14.08
CA ILE A 295 -9.86 11.37 12.87
C ILE A 295 -11.35 11.52 13.13
N TYR A 296 -12.03 12.23 12.23
CA TYR A 296 -13.48 12.38 12.21
C TYR A 296 -14.00 11.60 11.01
N ILE A 297 -14.90 10.65 11.23
CA ILE A 297 -15.49 9.84 10.16
C ILE A 297 -17.02 9.91 10.26
N ASP A 298 -17.65 10.32 9.17
CA ASP A 298 -19.09 10.21 9.00
C ASP A 298 -19.35 8.96 8.14
N ILE A 299 -20.24 8.10 8.61
CA ILE A 299 -20.63 6.86 7.93
C ILE A 299 -22.14 6.80 7.73
N GLU A 300 -22.54 5.90 6.86
CA GLU A 300 -23.94 5.47 6.71
C GLU A 300 -24.04 3.99 7.09
N ARG A 301 -24.87 3.71 8.11
CA ARG A 301 -25.16 2.35 8.59
C ARG A 301 -26.65 2.09 8.46
N LYS A 302 -27.07 1.18 7.56
CA LYS A 302 -28.48 0.90 7.25
C LYS A 302 -29.26 2.19 6.95
N SER A 303 -28.70 3.03 6.07
CA SER A 303 -29.25 4.35 5.67
C SER A 303 -29.33 5.41 6.79
N THR A 304 -28.73 5.15 7.94
CA THR A 304 -28.67 6.11 9.05
C THR A 304 -27.28 6.75 9.09
N PRO A 305 -27.17 8.09 9.01
CA PRO A 305 -25.90 8.78 9.16
C PRO A 305 -25.44 8.78 10.62
N ILE A 306 -24.18 8.41 10.85
CA ILE A 306 -23.56 8.38 12.18
C ILE A 306 -22.18 9.01 12.07
N ALA A 307 -21.81 9.85 13.03
CA ALA A 307 -20.51 10.49 13.12
C ALA A 307 -19.68 9.89 14.25
N PHE A 308 -18.41 9.57 13.95
CA PHE A 308 -17.44 9.06 14.91
C PHE A 308 -16.21 9.95 14.99
N LYS A 309 -15.54 9.94 16.14
CA LYS A 309 -14.23 10.55 16.32
C LYS A 309 -13.35 9.65 17.18
N PHE A 310 -12.08 9.54 16.82
CA PHE A 310 -11.08 8.82 17.59
C PHE A 310 -9.68 9.37 17.32
N GLN A 311 -8.74 9.09 18.20
CA GLN A 311 -7.33 9.40 17.99
C GLN A 311 -6.56 8.20 17.48
N LEU A 312 -5.63 8.43 16.56
CA LEU A 312 -4.68 7.41 16.13
C LEU A 312 -3.76 7.04 17.29
N LYS A 313 -3.57 5.73 17.53
CA LYS A 313 -2.76 5.23 18.65
C LYS A 313 -1.80 4.14 18.18
N LYS A 314 -0.53 4.31 18.51
CA LYS A 314 0.50 3.28 18.30
C LYS A 314 0.32 2.11 19.26
N ILE A 315 0.71 0.93 18.77
CA ILE A 315 0.84 -0.31 19.53
C ILE A 315 2.31 -0.75 19.50
N LEU A 316 3.00 -0.52 18.35
CA LEU A 316 4.41 -0.87 18.11
C LEU A 316 5.30 0.37 18.15
#